data_55f87e1bdd5d420b9318e61b158e77b9
#
_entry.id   55f87e1bdd5d420b9318e61b158e77b9
#
_cell.length_a   1.000
_cell.length_b   1.000
_cell.length_c   1.000
_cell.angle_alpha   90.00
_cell.angle_beta   90.00
_cell.angle_gamma   90.00
#
_symmetry.space_group_name_H-M   'P 1'
#
loop_
_entity.id
_entity.type
_entity.pdbx_description
1 polymer ?
#
loop_
_entity_poly.entity_id
_entity_poly.type
_entity_poly.pdbx_seq_one_letter_code
_entity_poly.pdbx_strand_id
1 'polypeptide(L)'
;LFLKGNDTVTLNIGSERFVNVVDKVIKLMNDDYMTLNTYNAKKWGEGAEGLKGQNALQKAIFADKRVLFRSEVLDVVDQYSDIDMDFGILPYPKYDEKQKDYVSIIIPDVVVTSVPIDCPDPDKISVILEAMAGKSHDTLLKAYYDVTLKRKNSRDDESAEMLDIIFGNRMYMFDMVFDWGGIKNSIIESVNESRNDMKTIEANLGEQIKNEIAAT
;
A
#
# COMPACT_ATOMS: atom_id res chain seq x y z
N LEU A 1 -11.71 -4.00 1.32
CA LEU A 1 -12.54 -4.56 0.26
C LEU A 1 -13.28 -5.81 0.73
N PHE A 2 -12.58 -6.73 1.35
CA PHE A 2 -13.10 -8.02 1.77
C PHE A 2 -13.07 -8.18 3.29
N LEU A 3 -14.07 -8.89 3.83
CA LEU A 3 -14.08 -9.33 5.21
C LEU A 3 -13.67 -10.80 5.26
N LYS A 4 -12.74 -11.12 6.15
CA LYS A 4 -12.35 -12.50 6.44
C LYS A 4 -13.16 -13.00 7.65
N GLY A 5 -14.04 -13.98 7.41
CA GLY A 5 -14.61 -14.81 8.46
C GLY A 5 -13.65 -15.94 8.87
N ASN A 6 -14.07 -16.83 9.76
CA ASN A 6 -13.22 -17.97 10.17
C ASN A 6 -12.85 -18.88 9.01
N ASP A 7 -13.77 -19.10 8.05
CA ASP A 7 -13.58 -20.00 6.91
C ASP A 7 -14.06 -19.38 5.57
N THR A 8 -14.38 -18.09 5.53
CA THR A 8 -14.93 -17.46 4.34
C THR A 8 -14.36 -16.07 4.12
N VAL A 9 -14.20 -15.71 2.86
CA VAL A 9 -13.91 -14.35 2.40
C VAL A 9 -15.17 -13.79 1.77
N THR A 10 -15.60 -12.61 2.17
CA THR A 10 -16.80 -11.98 1.62
C THR A 10 -16.52 -10.57 1.11
N LEU A 11 -17.10 -10.24 -0.03
CA LEU A 11 -17.05 -8.89 -0.59
C LEU A 11 -17.81 -7.91 0.31
N ASN A 12 -17.28 -6.71 0.54
CA ASN A 12 -17.85 -5.71 1.46
C ASN A 12 -17.87 -4.29 0.89
N ILE A 13 -17.76 -4.13 -0.42
CA ILE A 13 -17.63 -2.80 -1.05
C ILE A 13 -18.94 -1.99 -1.06
N GLY A 14 -20.07 -2.64 -1.00
CA GLY A 14 -21.39 -1.98 -0.94
C GLY A 14 -21.80 -1.57 0.47
N SER A 15 -21.03 -1.89 1.50
CA SER A 15 -21.36 -1.49 2.88
C SER A 15 -21.35 0.03 3.03
N GLU A 16 -22.21 0.55 3.90
CA GLU A 16 -22.27 1.98 4.19
C GLU A 16 -20.92 2.55 4.60
N ARG A 17 -20.16 1.82 5.43
CA ARG A 17 -18.81 2.24 5.84
C ARG A 17 -17.88 2.36 4.65
N PHE A 18 -17.86 1.38 3.75
CA PHE A 18 -16.98 1.40 2.59
C PHE A 18 -17.36 2.53 1.61
N VAL A 19 -18.66 2.69 1.33
CA VAL A 19 -19.17 3.81 0.51
C VAL A 19 -18.73 5.17 1.10
N ASN A 20 -18.87 5.37 2.41
CA ASN A 20 -18.45 6.60 3.07
C ASN A 20 -16.93 6.82 3.03
N VAL A 21 -16.13 5.75 3.08
CA VAL A 21 -14.67 5.83 2.89
C VAL A 21 -14.35 6.31 1.47
N VAL A 22 -14.97 5.69 0.46
CA VAL A 22 -14.77 6.06 -0.94
C VAL A 22 -15.20 7.51 -1.20
N ASP A 23 -16.31 7.97 -0.61
CA ASP A 23 -16.72 9.39 -0.71
C ASP A 23 -15.66 10.35 -0.15
N LYS A 24 -15.06 10.01 0.99
CA LYS A 24 -13.96 10.83 1.55
C LYS A 24 -12.75 10.84 0.63
N VAL A 25 -12.38 9.67 0.09
CA VAL A 25 -11.25 9.54 -0.84
C VAL A 25 -11.51 10.35 -2.11
N ILE A 26 -12.71 10.24 -2.70
CA ILE A 26 -13.09 11.02 -3.89
C ILE A 26 -12.97 12.53 -3.62
N LYS A 27 -13.51 13.00 -2.51
CA LYS A 27 -13.42 14.41 -2.13
C LYS A 27 -11.98 14.87 -1.99
N LEU A 28 -11.15 14.06 -1.30
CA LEU A 28 -9.75 14.39 -1.09
C LEU A 28 -8.95 14.37 -2.42
N MET A 29 -9.10 13.32 -3.22
CA MET A 29 -8.30 13.11 -4.44
C MET A 29 -8.67 14.05 -5.59
N ASN A 30 -9.87 14.61 -5.56
CA ASN A 30 -10.37 15.52 -6.61
C ASN A 30 -10.49 16.98 -6.14
N ASP A 31 -9.98 17.30 -4.96
CA ASP A 31 -9.86 18.68 -4.50
C ASP A 31 -8.56 19.27 -5.06
N ASP A 32 -8.70 20.19 -6.02
CA ASP A 32 -7.56 20.81 -6.72
C ASP A 32 -6.69 21.71 -5.83
N TYR A 33 -7.17 22.11 -4.65
CA TYR A 33 -6.44 22.93 -3.69
C TYR A 33 -5.73 22.11 -2.61
N MET A 34 -6.31 20.95 -2.26
CA MET A 34 -5.83 20.12 -1.15
C MET A 34 -4.93 18.98 -1.62
N THR A 35 -5.14 18.46 -2.83
CA THR A 35 -4.49 17.25 -3.29
C THR A 35 -3.89 17.38 -4.68
N LEU A 36 -2.64 16.97 -4.80
CA LEU A 36 -1.91 16.80 -6.03
C LEU A 36 -1.97 15.33 -6.46
N ASN A 37 -3.03 14.96 -7.21
CA ASN A 37 -3.17 13.62 -7.74
C ASN A 37 -2.33 13.45 -9.02
N THR A 38 -1.10 12.98 -8.87
CA THR A 38 -0.18 12.79 -10.01
C THR A 38 -0.54 11.64 -10.94
N TYR A 39 -1.43 10.75 -10.53
CA TYR A 39 -1.98 9.70 -11.41
C TYR A 39 -2.94 10.24 -12.46
N ASN A 40 -3.44 11.46 -12.29
CA ASN A 40 -4.22 12.13 -13.31
C ASN A 40 -3.30 12.90 -14.28
N ALA A 41 -2.58 12.16 -15.14
CA ALA A 41 -1.59 12.70 -16.06
C ALA A 41 -2.13 13.81 -16.98
N LYS A 42 -3.43 13.79 -17.29
CA LYS A 42 -4.08 14.83 -18.12
C LYS A 42 -4.00 16.24 -17.52
N LYS A 43 -3.83 16.35 -16.20
CA LYS A 43 -3.73 17.63 -15.50
C LYS A 43 -2.31 18.22 -15.49
N TRP A 44 -1.27 17.40 -15.76
CA TRP A 44 0.12 17.77 -15.48
C TRP A 44 0.99 18.01 -16.73
N GLY A 45 0.42 17.81 -17.93
CA GLY A 45 1.10 18.07 -19.19
C GLY A 45 2.12 16.99 -19.61
N GLU A 46 2.80 17.27 -20.71
CA GLU A 46 3.80 16.36 -21.29
C GLU A 46 4.96 16.12 -20.31
N GLY A 47 5.38 14.87 -20.18
CA GLY A 47 6.49 14.47 -19.29
C GLY A 47 6.07 13.92 -17.95
N ALA A 48 4.81 14.09 -17.52
CA ALA A 48 4.26 13.45 -16.33
C ALA A 48 3.65 12.05 -16.61
N GLU A 49 3.77 11.60 -17.86
CA GLU A 49 3.18 10.33 -18.28
C GLU A 49 4.00 9.13 -17.82
N GLY A 50 3.32 8.08 -17.42
CA GLY A 50 3.91 6.83 -16.95
C GLY A 50 4.54 6.93 -15.55
N LEU A 51 4.90 5.77 -15.00
CA LEU A 51 5.37 5.64 -13.62
C LEU A 51 6.63 6.48 -13.34
N LYS A 52 7.57 6.52 -14.28
CA LYS A 52 8.82 7.30 -14.13
C LYS A 52 8.58 8.80 -14.10
N GLY A 53 7.70 9.31 -14.97
CA GLY A 53 7.34 10.72 -15.00
C GLY A 53 6.59 11.15 -13.74
N GLN A 54 5.67 10.31 -13.26
CA GLN A 54 4.93 10.55 -12.03
C GLN A 54 5.84 10.60 -10.81
N ASN A 55 6.76 9.65 -10.66
CA ASN A 55 7.70 9.61 -9.54
C ASN A 55 8.66 10.81 -9.57
N ALA A 56 9.16 11.20 -10.75
CA ALA A 56 10.00 12.37 -10.90
C ALA A 56 9.27 13.66 -10.52
N LEU A 57 8.02 13.81 -10.98
CA LEU A 57 7.17 14.94 -10.64
C LEU A 57 6.89 15.03 -9.14
N GLN A 58 6.53 13.92 -8.52
CA GLN A 58 6.27 13.83 -7.08
C GLN A 58 7.51 14.18 -6.27
N LYS A 59 8.68 13.67 -6.66
CA LYS A 59 9.95 13.98 -6.01
C LYS A 59 10.27 15.47 -6.12
N ALA A 60 10.13 16.07 -7.30
CA ALA A 60 10.39 17.48 -7.51
C ALA A 60 9.48 18.39 -6.68
N ILE A 61 8.17 18.11 -6.66
CA ILE A 61 7.18 18.88 -5.91
C ILE A 61 7.45 18.80 -4.39
N PHE A 62 7.84 17.61 -3.91
CA PHE A 62 8.20 17.40 -2.51
C PHE A 62 9.49 18.15 -2.16
N ALA A 63 10.53 18.04 -2.99
CA ALA A 63 11.80 18.75 -2.81
C ALA A 63 11.63 20.28 -2.82
N ASP A 64 10.70 20.78 -3.65
CA ASP A 64 10.34 22.21 -3.70
C ASP A 64 9.48 22.68 -2.51
N LYS A 65 9.21 21.81 -1.52
CA LYS A 65 8.40 22.13 -0.31
C LYS A 65 6.98 22.61 -0.64
N ARG A 66 6.40 22.12 -1.74
CA ARG A 66 5.08 22.54 -2.22
C ARG A 66 3.93 21.68 -1.70
N VAL A 67 4.24 20.59 -1.01
CA VAL A 67 3.26 19.70 -0.37
C VAL A 67 3.65 19.46 1.09
N LEU A 68 2.66 19.39 1.96
CA LEU A 68 2.85 19.12 3.38
C LEU A 68 3.01 17.62 3.65
N PHE A 69 2.26 16.80 2.94
CA PHE A 69 2.30 15.34 3.04
C PHE A 69 2.49 14.70 1.68
N ARG A 70 3.22 13.62 1.65
CA ARG A 70 3.37 12.74 0.49
C ARG A 70 3.10 11.30 0.90
N SER A 71 2.24 10.62 0.13
CA SER A 71 2.02 9.18 0.26
C SER A 71 3.03 8.42 -0.57
N GLU A 72 3.76 7.48 0.04
CA GLU A 72 4.80 6.73 -0.64
C GLU A 72 5.10 5.40 0.07
N VAL A 73 5.87 4.52 -0.58
CA VAL A 73 6.42 3.31 0.02
C VAL A 73 7.78 3.59 0.68
N LEU A 74 8.14 2.84 1.72
CA LEU A 74 9.34 3.14 2.52
C LEU A 74 10.66 2.96 1.77
N ASP A 75 10.70 2.16 0.70
CA ASP A 75 11.92 1.93 -0.08
C ASP A 75 12.41 3.17 -0.84
N VAL A 76 11.53 4.13 -1.09
CA VAL A 76 11.91 5.38 -1.76
C VAL A 76 12.53 6.41 -0.83
N VAL A 77 12.49 6.20 0.49
CA VAL A 77 13.05 7.17 1.46
C VAL A 77 14.54 7.40 1.22
N ASP A 78 15.27 6.37 0.81
CA ASP A 78 16.69 6.50 0.44
C ASP A 78 16.92 7.47 -0.74
N GLN A 79 15.95 7.63 -1.62
CA GLN A 79 16.02 8.55 -2.77
C GLN A 79 15.92 10.02 -2.36
N TYR A 80 15.58 10.31 -1.10
CA TYR A 80 15.49 11.65 -0.54
C TYR A 80 16.69 12.03 0.33
N SER A 81 17.68 11.15 0.44
CA SER A 81 18.91 11.41 1.20
C SER A 81 19.65 12.66 0.72
N ASP A 82 19.57 12.95 -0.58
CA ASP A 82 20.25 14.08 -1.24
C ASP A 82 19.42 15.39 -1.23
N ILE A 83 18.20 15.34 -0.68
CA ILE A 83 17.35 16.54 -0.60
C ILE A 83 17.69 17.34 0.65
N ASP A 84 17.97 18.61 0.48
CA ASP A 84 18.22 19.55 1.57
C ASP A 84 16.89 19.99 2.23
N MET A 85 16.20 19.03 2.84
CA MET A 85 14.94 19.22 3.53
C MET A 85 14.78 18.18 4.64
N ASP A 86 14.42 18.63 5.84
CA ASP A 86 14.00 17.74 6.90
C ASP A 86 12.54 17.33 6.69
N PHE A 87 12.29 16.01 6.82
CA PHE A 87 10.94 15.45 6.73
C PHE A 87 10.79 14.32 7.76
N GLY A 88 9.59 14.14 8.27
CA GLY A 88 9.23 13.05 9.15
C GLY A 88 8.52 11.92 8.39
N ILE A 89 8.45 10.75 9.04
CA ILE A 89 7.73 9.58 8.55
C ILE A 89 6.52 9.35 9.44
N LEU A 90 5.34 9.18 8.85
CA LEU A 90 4.08 8.95 9.56
C LEU A 90 3.37 7.72 9.01
N PRO A 91 2.68 6.93 9.84
CA PRO A 91 1.76 5.92 9.35
C PRO A 91 0.56 6.57 8.65
N TYR A 92 -0.10 5.84 7.74
CA TYR A 92 -1.37 6.29 7.19
C TYR A 92 -2.38 6.57 8.31
N PRO A 93 -3.17 7.65 8.22
CA PRO A 93 -4.13 8.02 9.25
C PRO A 93 -5.22 6.96 9.40
N LYS A 94 -5.73 6.82 10.60
CA LYS A 94 -6.95 6.03 10.84
C LYS A 94 -8.15 6.74 10.22
N TYR A 95 -9.12 5.94 9.74
CA TYR A 95 -10.36 6.49 9.21
C TYR A 95 -11.18 7.23 10.26
N ASP A 96 -11.27 6.64 11.45
CA ASP A 96 -11.97 7.19 12.61
C ASP A 96 -11.37 6.63 13.92
N GLU A 97 -11.86 7.13 15.06
CA GLU A 97 -11.43 6.68 16.40
C GLU A 97 -11.80 5.23 16.71
N LYS A 98 -12.77 4.65 15.98
CA LYS A 98 -13.18 3.25 16.15
C LYS A 98 -12.18 2.28 15.53
N GLN A 99 -11.36 2.74 14.63
CA GLN A 99 -10.26 1.95 14.10
C GLN A 99 -9.18 1.81 15.17
N LYS A 100 -9.04 0.59 15.71
CA LYS A 100 -8.14 0.31 16.82
C LYS A 100 -6.68 0.58 16.47
N ASP A 101 -6.22 0.02 15.38
CA ASP A 101 -4.80 0.03 15.01
C ASP A 101 -4.56 0.80 13.71
N TYR A 102 -3.35 1.33 13.52
CA TYR A 102 -2.89 1.79 12.22
C TYR A 102 -2.75 0.60 11.28
N VAL A 103 -2.80 0.83 9.98
CA VAL A 103 -2.62 -0.23 8.97
C VAL A 103 -1.58 0.23 7.97
N SER A 104 -0.57 -0.62 7.76
CA SER A 104 0.47 -0.43 6.76
C SER A 104 0.39 -1.56 5.75
N ILE A 105 -0.03 -1.24 4.54
CA ILE A 105 -0.24 -2.21 3.48
C ILE A 105 1.12 -2.60 2.88
N ILE A 106 1.36 -3.91 2.77
CA ILE A 106 2.47 -4.44 1.99
C ILE A 106 2.00 -4.55 0.54
N ILE A 107 2.74 -3.91 -0.37
CA ILE A 107 2.45 -3.98 -1.81
C ILE A 107 2.62 -5.43 -2.32
N PRO A 108 1.84 -5.87 -3.32
CA PRO A 108 1.89 -7.24 -3.82
C PRO A 108 3.18 -7.59 -4.59
N ASP A 109 3.93 -6.60 -5.04
CA ASP A 109 5.16 -6.77 -5.82
C ASP A 109 6.36 -7.19 -4.94
N VAL A 110 6.15 -8.16 -4.06
CA VAL A 110 7.19 -8.70 -3.20
C VAL A 110 7.85 -9.91 -3.85
N VAL A 111 9.16 -10.04 -3.66
CA VAL A 111 9.91 -11.22 -4.07
C VAL A 111 9.50 -12.39 -3.17
N VAL A 112 9.10 -13.48 -3.78
CA VAL A 112 8.76 -14.74 -3.10
C VAL A 112 9.80 -15.81 -3.43
N THR A 113 10.08 -16.67 -2.45
CA THR A 113 10.91 -17.85 -2.66
C THR A 113 10.01 -19.05 -2.87
N SER A 114 10.23 -19.80 -3.93
CA SER A 114 9.51 -21.04 -4.23
C SER A 114 10.46 -22.23 -4.34
N VAL A 115 9.95 -23.40 -4.00
CA VAL A 115 10.67 -24.68 -4.16
C VAL A 115 10.02 -25.43 -5.32
N PRO A 116 10.78 -25.87 -6.34
CA PRO A 116 10.23 -26.67 -7.43
C PRO A 116 9.56 -27.94 -6.92
N ILE A 117 8.49 -28.36 -7.59
CA ILE A 117 7.71 -29.55 -7.20
C ILE A 117 8.52 -30.86 -7.35
N ASP A 118 9.51 -30.87 -8.23
CA ASP A 118 10.43 -31.98 -8.48
C ASP A 118 11.69 -31.94 -7.62
N CYS A 119 11.70 -31.11 -6.58
CA CYS A 119 12.81 -31.04 -5.64
C CYS A 119 13.02 -32.40 -4.97
N PRO A 120 14.23 -33.00 -5.03
CA PRO A 120 14.49 -34.35 -4.52
C PRO A 120 14.43 -34.45 -2.98
N ASP A 121 14.59 -33.33 -2.26
CA ASP A 121 14.58 -33.28 -0.80
C ASP A 121 13.93 -31.99 -0.29
N PRO A 122 12.59 -31.89 -0.38
CA PRO A 122 11.87 -30.68 0.04
C PRO A 122 11.99 -30.41 1.54
N ASP A 123 12.10 -31.43 2.37
CA ASP A 123 12.24 -31.28 3.82
C ASP A 123 13.54 -30.59 4.19
N LYS A 124 14.63 -30.98 3.57
CA LYS A 124 15.93 -30.33 3.76
C LYS A 124 15.91 -28.87 3.29
N ILE A 125 15.27 -28.57 2.14
CA ILE A 125 15.14 -27.21 1.67
C ILE A 125 14.30 -26.37 2.65
N SER A 126 13.22 -26.93 3.19
CA SER A 126 12.37 -26.26 4.18
C SER A 126 13.16 -25.87 5.42
N VAL A 127 13.98 -26.76 5.97
CA VAL A 127 14.85 -26.47 7.12
C VAL A 127 15.85 -25.35 6.80
N ILE A 128 16.43 -25.38 5.59
CA ILE A 128 17.37 -24.33 5.18
C ILE A 128 16.67 -22.97 5.06
N LEU A 129 15.49 -22.93 4.43
CA LEU A 129 14.72 -21.67 4.29
C LEU A 129 14.29 -21.12 5.64
N GLU A 130 13.85 -21.97 6.56
CA GLU A 130 13.52 -21.57 7.93
C GLU A 130 14.74 -20.99 8.67
N ALA A 131 15.88 -21.67 8.58
CA ALA A 131 17.14 -21.19 9.19
C ALA A 131 17.58 -19.86 8.56
N MET A 132 17.45 -19.68 7.24
CA MET A 132 17.73 -18.42 6.57
C MET A 132 16.79 -17.31 7.03
N ALA A 133 15.49 -17.58 7.13
CA ALA A 133 14.48 -16.62 7.59
C ALA A 133 14.77 -16.18 9.03
N GLY A 134 15.01 -17.12 9.95
CA GLY A 134 15.39 -16.82 11.33
C GLY A 134 16.68 -16.00 11.42
N LYS A 135 17.70 -16.37 10.65
CA LYS A 135 18.94 -15.63 10.63
C LYS A 135 18.78 -14.23 10.06
N SER A 136 17.98 -14.08 8.99
CA SER A 136 17.68 -12.78 8.39
C SER A 136 16.93 -11.87 9.35
N HIS A 137 16.00 -12.41 10.12
CA HIS A 137 15.28 -11.66 11.17
C HIS A 137 16.25 -11.07 12.18
N ASP A 138 17.23 -11.84 12.64
CA ASP A 138 18.15 -11.41 13.70
C ASP A 138 19.29 -10.52 13.21
N THR A 139 19.56 -10.51 11.91
CA THR A 139 20.71 -9.78 11.36
C THR A 139 20.28 -8.74 10.30
N LEU A 140 19.80 -9.22 9.15
CA LEU A 140 19.53 -8.37 7.99
C LEU A 140 18.38 -7.39 8.25
N LEU A 141 17.28 -7.88 8.83
CA LEU A 141 16.14 -7.06 9.16
C LEU A 141 16.49 -6.00 10.20
N LYS A 142 17.21 -6.37 11.24
CA LYS A 142 17.72 -5.41 12.25
C LYS A 142 18.65 -4.38 11.64
N ALA A 143 19.61 -4.81 10.82
CA ALA A 143 20.54 -3.89 10.20
C ALA A 143 19.82 -2.90 9.26
N TYR A 144 18.89 -3.39 8.44
CA TYR A 144 18.10 -2.52 7.57
C TYR A 144 17.23 -1.55 8.39
N TYR A 145 16.52 -2.07 9.38
CA TYR A 145 15.59 -1.27 10.17
C TYR A 145 16.32 -0.24 11.05
N ASP A 146 17.27 -0.68 11.88
CA ASP A 146 17.95 0.18 12.84
C ASP A 146 18.96 1.12 12.19
N VAL A 147 19.65 0.67 11.14
CA VAL A 147 20.74 1.45 10.54
C VAL A 147 20.20 2.29 9.38
N THR A 148 19.45 1.68 8.46
CA THR A 148 19.01 2.38 7.24
C THR A 148 17.83 3.27 7.53
N LEU A 149 16.75 2.71 8.07
CA LEU A 149 15.53 3.49 8.27
C LEU A 149 15.62 4.44 9.47
N LYS A 150 15.99 3.93 10.66
CA LYS A 150 16.02 4.77 11.86
C LYS A 150 17.18 5.76 11.88
N ARG A 151 18.39 5.36 11.53
CA ARG A 151 19.56 6.24 11.69
C ARG A 151 19.87 7.13 10.50
N LYS A 152 19.66 6.63 9.28
CA LYS A 152 19.99 7.40 8.08
C LYS A 152 18.82 8.26 7.59
N ASN A 153 17.60 7.74 7.67
CA ASN A 153 16.43 8.31 7.04
C ASN A 153 15.45 8.95 8.03
N SER A 154 15.51 8.58 9.31
CA SER A 154 14.79 9.26 10.38
C SER A 154 15.69 10.35 10.96
N ARG A 155 15.33 11.59 10.74
CA ARG A 155 16.08 12.75 11.23
C ARG A 155 15.64 13.22 12.63
N ASP A 156 14.63 12.54 13.18
CA ASP A 156 14.04 12.82 14.50
C ASP A 156 13.63 11.51 15.21
N ASP A 157 13.48 11.58 16.53
CA ASP A 157 13.09 10.45 17.36
C ASP A 157 11.62 10.05 17.15
N GLU A 158 10.75 11.01 16.82
CA GLU A 158 9.33 10.78 16.55
C GLU A 158 9.13 9.91 15.30
N SER A 159 9.90 10.15 14.24
CA SER A 159 9.88 9.30 13.04
C SER A 159 10.31 7.86 13.33
N ALA A 160 11.22 7.66 14.29
CA ALA A 160 11.62 6.32 14.71
C ALA A 160 10.46 5.58 15.39
N GLU A 161 9.69 6.24 16.25
CA GLU A 161 8.50 5.66 16.88
C GLU A 161 7.40 5.37 15.86
N MET A 162 7.21 6.25 14.87
CA MET A 162 6.25 6.04 13.79
C MET A 162 6.62 4.83 12.92
N LEU A 163 7.91 4.60 12.68
CA LEU A 163 8.38 3.40 11.99
C LEU A 163 8.07 2.12 12.78
N ASP A 164 8.18 2.13 14.11
CA ASP A 164 7.78 0.99 14.95
C ASP A 164 6.28 0.67 14.77
N ILE A 165 5.42 1.71 14.72
CA ILE A 165 3.99 1.56 14.45
C ILE A 165 3.75 0.99 13.04
N ILE A 166 4.42 1.51 12.02
CA ILE A 166 4.29 1.06 10.64
C ILE A 166 4.68 -0.42 10.51
N PHE A 167 5.83 -0.80 11.07
CA PHE A 167 6.32 -2.18 10.99
C PHE A 167 5.49 -3.17 11.83
N GLY A 168 4.99 -2.73 12.99
CA GLY A 168 4.14 -3.55 13.86
C GLY A 168 2.74 -3.83 13.28
N ASN A 169 2.26 -2.97 12.38
CA ASN A 169 0.91 -3.04 11.83
C ASN A 169 0.87 -3.37 10.33
N ARG A 170 1.85 -4.12 9.84
CA ARG A 170 1.91 -4.55 8.43
C ARG A 170 0.79 -5.54 8.11
N MET A 171 0.13 -5.33 6.99
CA MET A 171 -0.94 -6.18 6.52
C MET A 171 -0.73 -6.57 5.05
N TYR A 172 -0.86 -7.86 4.78
CA TYR A 172 -0.98 -8.39 3.42
C TYR A 172 -2.45 -8.37 3.01
N MET A 173 -2.72 -7.82 1.84
CA MET A 173 -4.08 -7.73 1.32
C MET A 173 -4.26 -8.76 0.19
N PHE A 174 -5.10 -9.76 0.42
CA PHE A 174 -5.39 -10.81 -0.56
C PHE A 174 -6.03 -10.27 -1.84
N ASP A 175 -6.87 -9.25 -1.73
CA ASP A 175 -7.50 -8.57 -2.86
C ASP A 175 -6.50 -7.91 -3.81
N MET A 176 -5.34 -7.50 -3.31
CA MET A 176 -4.26 -6.97 -4.15
C MET A 176 -3.51 -8.07 -4.91
N VAL A 177 -3.53 -9.31 -4.39
CA VAL A 177 -2.85 -10.46 -5.01
C VAL A 177 -3.75 -11.13 -6.05
N PHE A 178 -5.00 -11.39 -5.68
CA PHE A 178 -5.93 -12.14 -6.51
C PHE A 178 -6.75 -11.27 -7.46
N ASP A 179 -6.96 -9.98 -7.14
CA ASP A 179 -7.75 -9.00 -7.90
C ASP A 179 -9.07 -9.55 -8.45
N TRP A 180 -9.80 -10.30 -7.60
CA TRP A 180 -11.06 -10.94 -7.99
C TRP A 180 -12.00 -9.97 -8.67
N GLY A 181 -12.47 -10.34 -9.87
CA GLY A 181 -13.36 -9.51 -10.69
C GLY A 181 -12.73 -8.21 -11.22
N GLY A 182 -11.41 -8.02 -11.11
CA GLY A 182 -10.75 -6.77 -11.51
C GLY A 182 -11.21 -5.55 -10.70
N ILE A 183 -11.69 -5.77 -9.48
CA ILE A 183 -12.36 -4.76 -8.64
C ILE A 183 -11.48 -3.56 -8.30
N LYS A 184 -10.18 -3.78 -8.18
CA LYS A 184 -9.19 -2.72 -7.93
C LYS A 184 -9.28 -1.62 -8.98
N ASN A 185 -9.28 -1.98 -10.25
CA ASN A 185 -9.35 -1.02 -11.35
C ASN A 185 -10.69 -0.28 -11.36
N SER A 186 -11.80 -0.98 -11.09
CA SER A 186 -13.13 -0.37 -11.01
C SER A 186 -13.21 0.70 -9.92
N ILE A 187 -12.58 0.46 -8.75
CA ILE A 187 -12.53 1.45 -7.66
C ILE A 187 -11.65 2.64 -8.04
N ILE A 188 -10.46 2.40 -8.61
CA ILE A 188 -9.55 3.46 -9.04
C ILE A 188 -10.23 4.36 -10.09
N GLU A 189 -10.90 3.76 -11.07
CA GLU A 189 -11.66 4.50 -12.10
C GLU A 189 -12.77 5.34 -11.48
N SER A 190 -13.56 4.77 -10.58
CA SER A 190 -14.62 5.49 -9.87
C SER A 190 -14.09 6.71 -9.12
N VAL A 191 -12.96 6.55 -8.41
CA VAL A 191 -12.31 7.67 -7.70
C VAL A 191 -11.82 8.74 -8.67
N ASN A 192 -11.15 8.36 -9.75
CA ASN A 192 -10.62 9.30 -10.75
C ASN A 192 -11.71 10.05 -11.50
N GLU A 193 -12.86 9.43 -11.71
CA GLU A 193 -14.02 10.03 -12.35
C GLU A 193 -14.98 10.72 -11.37
N SER A 194 -14.62 10.82 -10.10
CA SER A 194 -15.42 11.42 -9.03
C SER A 194 -16.80 10.78 -8.88
N ARG A 195 -16.90 9.47 -9.15
CA ARG A 195 -18.13 8.68 -9.02
C ARG A 195 -18.04 7.75 -7.83
N ASN A 196 -19.07 7.68 -7.00
CA ASN A 196 -19.19 6.65 -5.98
C ASN A 196 -20.28 5.65 -6.36
N ASP A 197 -19.93 4.68 -7.17
CA ASP A 197 -20.81 3.64 -7.69
C ASP A 197 -20.53 2.25 -7.08
N MET A 198 -19.98 2.21 -5.88
CA MET A 198 -19.57 0.98 -5.18
C MET A 198 -20.70 -0.04 -5.06
N LYS A 199 -21.93 0.39 -4.79
CA LYS A 199 -23.10 -0.51 -4.75
C LYS A 199 -23.44 -1.10 -6.11
N THR A 200 -23.27 -0.33 -7.16
CA THR A 200 -23.49 -0.79 -8.55
C THR A 200 -22.42 -1.79 -8.96
N ILE A 201 -21.17 -1.52 -8.60
CA ILE A 201 -20.04 -2.44 -8.84
C ILE A 201 -20.29 -3.76 -8.09
N GLU A 202 -20.70 -3.72 -6.83
CA GLU A 202 -21.04 -4.93 -6.06
C GLU A 202 -22.20 -5.71 -6.72
N ALA A 203 -23.23 -5.02 -7.18
CA ALA A 203 -24.36 -5.65 -7.84
C ALA A 203 -23.97 -6.33 -9.17
N ASN A 204 -23.05 -5.72 -9.92
CA ASN A 204 -22.62 -6.22 -11.23
C ASN A 204 -21.57 -7.34 -11.14
N LEU A 205 -20.62 -7.22 -10.23
CA LEU A 205 -19.47 -8.13 -10.12
C LEU A 205 -19.57 -9.12 -8.97
N GLY A 206 -20.53 -8.93 -8.05
CA GLY A 206 -20.59 -9.69 -6.80
C GLY A 206 -20.67 -11.22 -6.98
N GLU A 207 -21.46 -11.70 -7.95
CA GLU A 207 -21.56 -13.14 -8.24
C GLU A 207 -20.29 -13.70 -8.91
N GLN A 208 -19.69 -12.94 -9.83
CA GLN A 208 -18.43 -13.32 -10.45
C GLN A 208 -17.34 -13.45 -9.37
N ILE A 209 -17.20 -12.46 -8.51
CA ILE A 209 -16.21 -12.43 -7.42
C ILE A 209 -16.41 -13.59 -6.44
N LYS A 210 -17.66 -13.91 -6.08
CA LYS A 210 -17.93 -15.07 -5.22
C LYS A 210 -17.47 -16.39 -5.86
N ASN A 211 -17.69 -16.54 -7.14
CA ASN A 211 -17.27 -17.75 -7.87
C ASN A 211 -15.74 -17.83 -7.97
N GLU A 212 -15.06 -16.70 -8.20
CA GLU A 212 -13.61 -16.65 -8.25
C GLU A 212 -12.99 -16.95 -6.87
N ILE A 213 -13.55 -16.39 -5.78
CA ILE A 213 -13.13 -16.70 -4.42
C ILE A 213 -13.31 -18.19 -4.10
N ALA A 214 -14.42 -18.79 -4.53
CA ALA A 214 -14.68 -20.20 -4.29
C ALA A 214 -13.75 -21.13 -5.08
N ALA A 215 -13.17 -20.64 -6.17
CA ALA A 215 -12.21 -21.38 -7.01
C ALA A 215 -10.74 -21.23 -6.57
N THR A 216 -10.45 -20.30 -5.62
CA THR A 216 -9.12 -20.03 -5.06
C THR A 216 -8.86 -20.85 -3.81
#